data_6f31570889d3ccb4a4f1fd7691e651d0
#
_entry.id   6f31570889d3ccb4a4f1fd7691e651d0
#
_cell.length_a   1.000
_cell.length_b   1.000
_cell.length_c   1.000
_cell.angle_alpha   90.00
_cell.angle_beta   90.00
_cell.angle_gamma   90.00
#
_symmetry.space_group_name_H-M   'P 1'
#
loop_
_entity.id
_entity.type
_entity.pdbx_description
1 polymer ?
#
loop_
_entity_poly.entity_id
_entity_poly.type
_entity_poly.pdbx_seq_one_letter_code
_entity_poly.pdbx_strand_id
1 'polypeptide(L)'
;MLSCRNLAERDVAVAEISSFQLETLSSLKPHIAAVLNISEDHLNRHYNMENYVYLKSRLLKNQQETEYAVLNYDDSVVRGFAEKTRAKVVWFSRKERVDGAYIENGSLFF
;
A
#
# COMPACT_ATOMS: atom_id res chain seq x y z
N MET A 1 0.14 -11.13 -14.95
CA MET A 1 -1.01 -10.37 -14.41
C MET A 1 -2.21 -11.29 -14.21
N LEU A 2 -2.87 -11.17 -13.07
CA LEU A 2 -4.04 -11.98 -12.76
C LEU A 2 -5.25 -11.55 -13.59
N SER A 3 -5.98 -12.53 -14.11
CA SER A 3 -7.26 -12.29 -14.76
C SER A 3 -8.38 -12.50 -13.75
N CYS A 4 -9.26 -11.50 -13.59
CA CYS A 4 -10.39 -11.57 -12.67
C CYS A 4 -11.71 -11.91 -13.36
N ARG A 5 -11.68 -12.34 -14.62
CA ARG A 5 -12.89 -12.55 -15.41
C ARG A 5 -13.85 -13.61 -14.85
N ASN A 6 -13.30 -14.64 -14.20
CA ASN A 6 -14.09 -15.77 -13.73
C ASN A 6 -14.24 -15.82 -12.22
N LEU A 7 -13.95 -14.72 -11.52
CA LEU A 7 -14.07 -14.66 -10.08
C LEU A 7 -15.52 -14.39 -9.67
N ALA A 8 -16.00 -15.15 -8.69
CA ALA A 8 -17.28 -14.91 -8.05
C ALA A 8 -17.14 -13.80 -7.00
N GLU A 9 -18.28 -13.26 -6.52
CA GLU A 9 -18.28 -12.18 -5.51
C GLU A 9 -17.52 -12.52 -4.22
N ARG A 10 -17.48 -13.80 -3.86
CA ARG A 10 -16.80 -14.27 -2.65
C ARG A 10 -15.31 -14.45 -2.84
N ASP A 11 -14.84 -14.45 -4.06
CA ASP A 11 -13.45 -14.69 -4.36
C ASP A 11 -12.63 -13.43 -4.13
N VAL A 12 -11.38 -13.62 -3.78
CA VAL A 12 -10.43 -12.53 -3.54
C VAL A 12 -9.28 -12.67 -4.53
N ALA A 13 -9.02 -11.60 -5.28
CA ALA A 13 -7.85 -11.53 -6.14
C ALA A 13 -6.75 -10.76 -5.40
N VAL A 14 -5.59 -11.37 -5.27
CA VAL A 14 -4.41 -10.72 -4.68
C VAL A 14 -3.41 -10.45 -5.79
N ALA A 15 -3.03 -9.18 -5.97
CA ALA A 15 -2.10 -8.78 -7.01
C ALA A 15 -0.93 -8.01 -6.40
N GLU A 16 0.28 -8.34 -6.83
CA GLU A 16 1.47 -7.58 -6.53
C GLU A 16 1.70 -6.60 -7.68
N ILE A 17 1.75 -5.31 -7.36
CA ILE A 17 1.78 -4.25 -8.36
C ILE A 17 3.04 -3.41 -8.18
N SER A 18 3.84 -3.32 -9.24
CA SER A 18 5.03 -2.46 -9.25
C SER A 18 4.66 -1.01 -9.53
N SER A 19 5.56 -0.08 -9.18
CA SER A 19 5.38 1.32 -9.52
C SER A 19 5.29 1.54 -11.03
N PHE A 20 5.97 0.72 -11.82
CA PHE A 20 5.91 0.81 -13.28
C PHE A 20 4.51 0.49 -13.82
N GLN A 21 3.85 -0.50 -13.22
CA GLN A 21 2.47 -0.82 -13.59
C GLN A 21 1.52 0.31 -13.22
N LEU A 22 1.78 1.00 -12.11
CA LEU A 22 0.95 2.11 -11.65
C LEU A 22 1.01 3.32 -12.59
N GLU A 23 2.04 3.45 -13.43
CA GLU A 23 2.10 4.51 -14.43
C GLU A 23 0.92 4.47 -15.40
N THR A 24 0.39 3.27 -15.66
CA THR A 24 -0.68 3.07 -16.63
C THR A 24 -2.03 2.76 -16.01
N LEU A 25 -2.10 2.55 -14.69
CA LEU A 25 -3.33 2.17 -14.00
C LEU A 25 -3.93 3.38 -13.29
N SER A 26 -4.82 4.10 -13.99
CA SER A 26 -5.44 5.31 -13.44
C SER A 26 -6.74 5.05 -12.68
N SER A 27 -7.41 3.92 -12.93
CA SER A 27 -8.72 3.63 -12.35
C SER A 27 -8.71 2.49 -11.33
N LEU A 28 -7.53 2.00 -10.95
CA LEU A 28 -7.42 0.93 -9.95
C LEU A 28 -7.94 1.40 -8.60
N LYS A 29 -8.87 0.64 -8.03
CA LYS A 29 -9.43 0.90 -6.70
C LYS A 29 -9.46 -0.40 -5.90
N PRO A 30 -8.38 -0.77 -5.22
CA PRO A 30 -8.37 -1.98 -4.42
C PRO A 30 -9.20 -1.81 -3.15
N HIS A 31 -9.84 -2.87 -2.71
CA HIS A 31 -10.54 -2.87 -1.42
C HIS A 31 -9.54 -2.79 -0.27
N ILE A 32 -8.43 -3.49 -0.40
CA ILE A 32 -7.32 -3.43 0.55
C ILE A 32 -6.04 -3.18 -0.25
N ALA A 33 -5.34 -2.11 0.08
CA ALA A 33 -4.04 -1.81 -0.49
C ALA A 33 -2.97 -1.85 0.60
N ALA A 34 -1.85 -2.50 0.32
CA ALA A 34 -0.74 -2.56 1.27
C ALA A 34 0.51 -1.95 0.64
N VAL A 35 1.15 -1.06 1.36
CA VAL A 35 2.43 -0.47 0.97
C VAL A 35 3.46 -0.85 2.02
N LEU A 36 4.42 -1.69 1.62
CA LEU A 36 5.35 -2.30 2.57
C LEU A 36 6.55 -1.40 2.87
N ASN A 37 7.16 -0.85 1.83
CA ASN A 37 8.27 0.08 1.99
C ASN A 37 8.51 0.81 0.68
N ILE A 38 9.30 1.89 0.76
CA ILE A 38 9.80 2.63 -0.38
C ILE A 38 11.31 2.47 -0.41
N SER A 39 11.83 1.91 -1.50
CA SER A 39 13.25 1.65 -1.69
C SER A 39 13.80 2.58 -2.76
N GLU A 40 15.05 3.01 -2.60
CA GLU A 40 15.76 3.83 -3.60
C GLU A 40 16.15 3.04 -4.84
N ASP A 41 16.04 1.72 -4.83
CA ASP A 41 16.52 0.85 -5.91
C ASP A 41 15.85 1.10 -7.25
N HIS A 42 14.71 1.77 -7.29
CA HIS A 42 13.94 2.02 -8.51
C HIS A 42 14.03 3.46 -9.00
N LEU A 43 14.91 4.28 -8.45
CA LEU A 43 15.01 5.70 -8.80
C LEU A 43 15.42 5.93 -10.25
N ASN A 44 16.21 5.03 -10.84
CA ASN A 44 16.64 5.14 -12.23
C ASN A 44 15.49 5.28 -13.23
N ARG A 45 14.38 4.60 -12.95
CA ARG A 45 13.20 4.63 -13.82
C ARG A 45 12.37 5.89 -13.61
N HIS A 46 12.28 6.37 -12.37
CA HIS A 46 11.38 7.45 -11.99
C HIS A 46 12.09 8.77 -11.75
N TYR A 47 13.37 8.83 -12.01
CA TYR A 47 14.25 10.01 -11.94
C TYR A 47 14.48 10.59 -10.54
N ASN A 48 13.49 10.52 -9.64
CA ASN A 48 13.65 11.04 -8.28
C ASN A 48 12.66 10.40 -7.32
N MET A 49 12.91 10.59 -6.03
CA MET A 49 12.09 10.00 -4.97
C MET A 49 10.66 10.55 -4.96
N GLU A 50 10.48 11.83 -5.26
CA GLU A 50 9.13 12.42 -5.30
C GLU A 50 8.25 11.75 -6.32
N ASN A 51 8.78 11.51 -7.52
CA ASN A 51 8.04 10.87 -8.58
C ASN A 51 7.72 9.41 -8.21
N TYR A 52 8.66 8.72 -7.60
CA TYR A 52 8.47 7.35 -7.13
C TYR A 52 7.37 7.27 -6.06
N VAL A 53 7.41 8.18 -5.09
CA VAL A 53 6.38 8.28 -4.04
C VAL A 53 5.02 8.58 -4.65
N TYR A 54 4.96 9.50 -5.60
CA TYR A 54 3.72 9.84 -6.30
C TYR A 54 3.11 8.61 -6.97
N LEU A 55 3.92 7.84 -7.67
CA LEU A 55 3.43 6.64 -8.37
C LEU A 55 2.92 5.57 -7.39
N LYS A 56 3.64 5.36 -6.30
CA LYS A 56 3.18 4.41 -5.26
C LYS A 56 1.88 4.90 -4.59
N SER A 57 1.75 6.20 -4.39
CA SER A 57 0.54 6.75 -3.77
C SER A 57 -0.71 6.59 -4.64
N ARG A 58 -0.55 6.40 -5.94
CA ARG A 58 -1.69 6.13 -6.84
C ARG A 58 -2.46 4.88 -6.47
N LEU A 59 -1.82 3.93 -5.81
CA LEU A 59 -2.50 2.75 -5.30
C LEU A 59 -3.61 3.12 -4.32
N LEU A 60 -3.42 4.22 -3.59
CA LEU A 60 -4.34 4.68 -2.54
C LEU A 60 -5.31 5.75 -3.03
N LYS A 61 -5.05 6.32 -4.19
CA LYS A 61 -5.71 7.51 -4.69
C LYS A 61 -7.23 7.39 -4.80
N ASN A 62 -7.69 6.24 -5.26
CA ASN A 62 -9.11 6.02 -5.53
C ASN A 62 -9.86 5.35 -4.38
N GLN A 63 -9.15 5.02 -3.30
CA GLN A 63 -9.79 4.38 -2.16
C GLN A 63 -10.72 5.33 -1.42
N GLN A 64 -11.79 4.77 -0.87
CA GLN A 64 -12.80 5.48 -0.11
C GLN A 64 -12.84 4.98 1.34
N GLU A 65 -13.72 5.58 2.14
CA GLU A 65 -13.82 5.31 3.58
C GLU A 65 -14.19 3.87 3.93
N THR A 66 -14.75 3.13 2.98
CA THR A 66 -15.11 1.72 3.17
C THR A 66 -13.99 0.75 2.86
N GLU A 67 -12.84 1.25 2.43
CA GLU A 67 -11.69 0.48 2.03
C GLU A 67 -10.54 0.63 3.02
N TYR A 68 -9.47 -0.14 2.84
CA TYR A 68 -8.39 -0.20 3.82
C TYR A 68 -7.04 0.04 3.16
N ALA A 69 -6.19 0.81 3.83
CA ALA A 69 -4.79 1.01 3.47
C ALA A 69 -3.92 0.46 4.58
N VAL A 70 -3.13 -0.58 4.28
CA VAL A 70 -2.22 -1.19 5.23
C VAL A 70 -0.84 -0.59 5.00
N LEU A 71 -0.33 0.14 5.97
CA LEU A 71 0.87 0.96 5.81
C LEU A 71 1.92 0.60 6.86
N ASN A 72 3.18 0.64 6.43
CA ASN A 72 4.32 0.39 7.31
C ASN A 72 4.64 1.64 8.13
N TYR A 73 4.41 1.56 9.44
CA TYR A 73 4.68 2.66 10.35
C TYR A 73 6.18 2.96 10.50
N ASP A 74 7.02 1.96 10.29
CA ASP A 74 8.47 2.11 10.44
C ASP A 74 9.14 2.85 9.28
N ASP A 75 8.45 2.99 8.16
CA ASP A 75 8.96 3.72 6.99
C ASP A 75 8.34 5.12 6.96
N SER A 76 9.16 6.14 7.13
CA SER A 76 8.68 7.52 7.23
C SER A 76 7.96 8.00 5.97
N VAL A 77 8.37 7.52 4.80
CA VAL A 77 7.72 7.87 3.53
C VAL A 77 6.36 7.20 3.44
N VAL A 78 6.28 5.90 3.74
CA VAL A 78 5.01 5.16 3.73
C VAL A 78 4.06 5.72 4.78
N ARG A 79 4.57 6.09 5.94
CA ARG A 79 3.75 6.72 6.99
C ARG A 79 3.03 7.96 6.48
N GLY A 80 3.69 8.75 5.64
CA GLY A 80 3.09 9.94 5.04
C GLY A 80 1.93 9.66 4.10
N PHE A 81 1.80 8.43 3.60
CA PHE A 81 0.69 8.08 2.71
C PHE A 81 -0.67 8.11 3.40
N ALA A 82 -0.70 8.04 4.73
CA ALA A 82 -1.95 8.10 5.48
C ALA A 82 -2.74 9.39 5.19
N GLU A 83 -2.05 10.47 4.86
CA GLU A 83 -2.68 11.76 4.53
C GLU A 83 -3.20 11.81 3.09
N LYS A 84 -2.85 10.82 2.27
CA LYS A 84 -3.17 10.81 0.84
C LYS A 84 -4.33 9.88 0.48
N THR A 85 -4.92 9.23 1.46
CA THR A 85 -6.02 8.28 1.24
C THR A 85 -7.19 8.61 2.15
N ARG A 86 -8.40 8.31 1.67
CA ARG A 86 -9.63 8.36 2.47
C ARG A 86 -9.90 7.04 3.17
N ALA A 87 -9.17 5.99 2.80
CA ALA A 87 -9.36 4.66 3.35
C ALA A 87 -9.01 4.62 4.84
N LYS A 88 -9.52 3.61 5.52
CA LYS A 88 -9.12 3.35 6.90
C LYS A 88 -7.69 2.84 6.90
N VAL A 89 -6.82 3.53 7.64
CA VAL A 89 -5.42 3.14 7.72
C VAL A 89 -5.25 2.09 8.81
N VAL A 90 -4.62 0.99 8.44
CA VAL A 90 -4.20 -0.06 9.37
C VAL A 90 -2.68 -0.10 9.37
N TRP A 91 -2.08 0.14 10.51
CA TRP A 91 -0.63 0.20 10.61
C TRP A 91 -0.03 -1.17 10.89
N PHE A 92 1.21 -1.37 10.47
CA PHE A 92 2.04 -2.45 11.00
C PHE A 92 3.42 -1.92 11.34
N SER A 93 4.04 -2.49 12.36
CA SER A 93 5.34 -2.05 12.84
C SER A 93 6.12 -3.20 13.46
N ARG A 94 7.43 -3.18 13.27
CA ARG A 94 8.36 -4.10 13.95
C ARG A 94 9.00 -3.44 15.16
N LYS A 95 8.83 -2.14 15.36
CA LYS A 95 9.56 -1.34 16.34
C LYS A 95 8.68 -0.75 17.42
N GLU A 96 7.41 -0.49 17.12
CA GLU A 96 6.51 0.24 18.02
C GLU A 96 5.13 -0.39 18.06
N ARG A 97 4.41 -0.12 19.13
CA ARG A 97 2.98 -0.44 19.21
C ARG A 97 2.21 0.52 18.31
N VAL A 98 1.33 -0.04 17.49
CA VAL A 98 0.52 0.75 16.57
C VAL A 98 -0.91 0.25 16.57
N ASP A 99 -1.81 1.05 16.03
CA ASP A 99 -3.19 0.63 15.80
C ASP A 99 -3.23 -0.27 14.55
N GLY A 100 -3.05 -1.56 14.78
CA GLY A 100 -2.93 -2.56 13.74
C GLY A 100 -2.10 -3.74 14.24
N ALA A 101 -1.13 -4.18 13.44
CA ALA A 101 -0.26 -5.30 13.78
C ALA A 101 1.13 -4.82 14.20
N TYR A 102 1.68 -5.38 15.24
CA TYR A 102 3.04 -5.03 15.69
C TYR A 102 3.73 -6.21 16.36
N ILE A 103 5.04 -6.12 16.47
CA ILE A 103 5.86 -7.12 17.15
C ILE A 103 6.42 -6.50 18.42
N GLU A 104 6.27 -7.20 19.55
CA GLU A 104 6.82 -6.82 20.85
C GLU A 104 7.35 -8.05 21.54
N ASN A 105 8.60 -8.00 22.00
CA ASN A 105 9.26 -9.10 22.68
C ASN A 105 9.21 -10.43 21.91
N GLY A 106 9.33 -10.36 20.59
CA GLY A 106 9.31 -11.54 19.71
C GLY A 106 7.92 -12.10 19.42
N SER A 107 6.86 -11.48 19.92
CA SER A 107 5.47 -11.91 19.70
C SER A 107 4.72 -10.93 18.79
N LEU A 108 3.86 -11.47 17.93
CA LEU A 108 3.03 -10.69 17.03
C LEU A 108 1.69 -10.37 17.69
N PHE A 109 1.31 -9.11 17.67
CA PHE A 109 0.04 -8.62 18.19
C PHE A 109 -0.79 -7.96 17.08
N PHE A 110 -2.10 -8.00 17.25
CA PHE A 110 -3.04 -7.37 16.33
C PHE A 110 -3.94 -6.37 17.03
#